data_80b38ae375cfb65be639d6ee6b9e543f
#
_entry.id   80b38ae375cfb65be639d6ee6b9e543f
#
_cell.length_a   1.000
_cell.length_b   1.000
_cell.length_c   1.000
_cell.angle_alpha   90.00
_cell.angle_beta   90.00
_cell.angle_gamma   90.00
#
_symmetry.space_group_name_H-M   'P 1'
#
loop_
_entity.id
_entity.type
_entity.pdbx_description
1 polymer ?
#
loop_
_entity_poly.entity_id
_entity_poly.type
_entity_poly.pdbx_seq_one_letter_code
_entity_poly.pdbx_strand_id
1 'polypeptide(L)'
;MKQGTMNILFFVLKTKLLKNGEAPVLMRITINGDYDDVRIQRSVPLNLWNAAKGCSKGRDRASVALNAYIAELHARALEKHKELVLEQALITPKLILKRVFGKDTEMRTLLGTMREGIKEMETLAGIDYSPVTINRYKNVVKKLQLLIPSYYGKEDVTFHELTPEFIRAFDIYLKTEAGLCRNTIVRYMKCFKKFTNMALAKEWMRKNPFYGYKMEQDETDPVFLTYDELQTVMKKKFTIPRLELVRDVFVFACFTGLAFSDVASLNKENLVQDNLGDWWIRKGRVKLEHRRKASSISNIPLLPVPLAILEKYKEHPTCIKKGCCLPVMCNQKMNSYLKEIADFCSIKKNLTTHVARHTFGTTCRY
;
A
#
# COMPACT_ATOMS: atom_id res chain seq x y z
N MET A 1 9.00 2.66 -41.13
CA MET A 1 7.58 3.09 -41.04
C MET A 1 7.45 4.44 -41.72
N LYS A 2 6.51 4.63 -42.68
CA LYS A 2 6.26 5.94 -43.28
C LYS A 2 5.80 6.91 -42.19
N GLN A 3 6.55 8.00 -41.97
CA GLN A 3 6.11 9.10 -41.10
C GLN A 3 4.81 9.65 -41.67
N GLY A 4 3.71 9.49 -40.91
CA GLY A 4 2.41 10.05 -41.29
C GLY A 4 2.45 11.57 -41.23
N THR A 5 1.89 12.22 -42.25
CA THR A 5 1.76 13.68 -42.30
C THR A 5 0.77 14.15 -41.25
N MET A 6 1.24 14.98 -40.28
CA MET A 6 0.38 15.66 -39.33
C MET A 6 -0.14 16.97 -39.94
N ASN A 7 -1.47 17.18 -39.87
CA ASN A 7 -2.08 18.46 -40.25
C ASN A 7 -2.81 19.07 -39.02
N ILE A 8 -2.68 20.38 -38.85
CA ILE A 8 -3.27 21.14 -37.78
C ILE A 8 -4.19 22.19 -38.36
N LEU A 9 -5.47 22.17 -38.00
CA LEU A 9 -6.47 23.11 -38.51
C LEU A 9 -7.17 23.81 -37.32
N PHE A 10 -7.27 25.12 -37.41
CA PHE A 10 -8.15 25.91 -36.52
C PHE A 10 -9.40 26.33 -37.28
N PHE A 11 -10.56 26.15 -36.65
CA PHE A 11 -11.87 26.45 -37.25
C PHE A 11 -12.90 26.86 -36.21
N VAL A 12 -14.02 27.41 -36.64
CA VAL A 12 -15.13 27.83 -35.76
C VAL A 12 -16.39 27.04 -36.03
N LEU A 13 -17.18 26.75 -35.00
CA LEU A 13 -18.48 26.13 -35.09
C LEU A 13 -19.56 27.20 -35.35
N LYS A 14 -19.95 27.36 -36.62
CA LYS A 14 -20.98 28.33 -37.04
C LYS A 14 -22.38 28.02 -36.48
N THR A 15 -22.64 26.75 -36.21
CA THR A 15 -23.96 26.23 -35.75
C THR A 15 -24.16 26.29 -34.24
N LYS A 16 -23.12 26.56 -33.44
CA LYS A 16 -23.18 26.57 -31.98
C LYS A 16 -22.55 27.86 -31.44
N LEU A 17 -23.25 28.99 -31.59
CA LEU A 17 -22.84 30.25 -31.04
C LEU A 17 -22.97 30.25 -29.51
N LEU A 18 -22.07 30.97 -28.85
CA LEU A 18 -22.13 31.26 -27.41
C LEU A 18 -23.24 32.29 -27.10
N LYS A 19 -23.59 32.43 -25.83
CA LYS A 19 -24.63 33.41 -25.38
C LYS A 19 -24.32 34.86 -25.77
N ASN A 20 -23.04 35.19 -26.01
CA ASN A 20 -22.56 36.50 -26.47
C ASN A 20 -22.55 36.65 -28.01
N GLY A 21 -23.08 35.69 -28.77
CA GLY A 21 -23.12 35.70 -30.23
C GLY A 21 -21.81 35.32 -30.93
N GLU A 22 -20.77 35.03 -30.20
CA GLU A 22 -19.47 34.63 -30.77
C GLU A 22 -19.43 33.13 -31.07
N ALA A 23 -18.59 32.74 -32.05
CA ALA A 23 -18.35 31.33 -32.39
C ALA A 23 -17.16 30.79 -31.60
N PRO A 24 -17.27 29.61 -30.98
CA PRO A 24 -16.13 28.96 -30.32
C PRO A 24 -15.11 28.49 -31.36
N VAL A 25 -13.82 28.70 -31.05
CA VAL A 25 -12.70 28.24 -31.87
C VAL A 25 -12.28 26.85 -31.41
N LEU A 26 -12.05 25.96 -32.40
CA LEU A 26 -11.57 24.59 -32.23
C LEU A 26 -10.25 24.41 -32.93
N MET A 27 -9.47 23.50 -32.40
CA MET A 27 -8.25 22.97 -33.00
C MET A 27 -8.48 21.50 -33.38
N ARG A 28 -8.21 21.14 -34.63
CA ARG A 28 -8.21 19.78 -35.16
C ARG A 28 -6.79 19.34 -35.46
N ILE A 29 -6.44 18.15 -35.02
CA ILE A 29 -5.22 17.48 -35.45
C ILE A 29 -5.62 16.25 -36.27
N THR A 30 -5.04 16.12 -37.47
CA THR A 30 -5.24 14.97 -38.35
C THR A 30 -3.92 14.24 -38.55
N ILE A 31 -3.90 12.92 -38.40
CA ILE A 31 -2.74 12.05 -38.63
C ILE A 31 -3.22 10.81 -39.39
N ASN A 32 -2.64 10.55 -40.55
CA ASN A 32 -2.96 9.38 -41.40
C ASN A 32 -4.48 9.23 -41.73
N GLY A 33 -5.21 10.32 -41.77
CA GLY A 33 -6.68 10.31 -42.01
C GLY A 33 -7.55 10.30 -40.75
N ASP A 34 -7.01 9.88 -39.62
CA ASP A 34 -7.72 10.00 -38.33
C ASP A 34 -7.60 11.43 -37.78
N TYR A 35 -8.67 11.92 -37.16
CA TYR A 35 -8.65 13.25 -36.54
C TYR A 35 -9.32 13.27 -35.18
N ASP A 36 -8.95 14.28 -34.38
CA ASP A 36 -9.63 14.62 -33.11
C ASP A 36 -9.67 16.13 -32.94
N ASP A 37 -10.74 16.63 -32.28
CA ASP A 37 -11.05 18.06 -32.13
C ASP A 37 -11.11 18.48 -30.67
N VAL A 38 -10.58 19.67 -30.36
CA VAL A 38 -10.69 20.25 -29.03
C VAL A 38 -11.06 21.72 -29.09
N ARG A 39 -11.93 22.18 -28.16
CA ARG A 39 -12.18 23.61 -27.99
C ARG A 39 -11.00 24.28 -27.30
N ILE A 40 -10.47 25.35 -27.89
CA ILE A 40 -9.31 26.09 -27.30
C ILE A 40 -9.72 27.13 -26.25
N GLN A 41 -10.99 27.08 -25.80
CA GLN A 41 -11.55 27.99 -24.80
C GLN A 41 -11.43 29.50 -25.18
N ARG A 42 -11.50 29.78 -26.47
CA ARG A 42 -11.55 31.12 -27.06
C ARG A 42 -12.69 31.15 -28.07
N SER A 43 -13.21 32.35 -28.28
CA SER A 43 -14.30 32.63 -29.21
C SER A 43 -13.98 33.85 -30.06
N VAL A 44 -14.67 34.02 -31.18
CA VAL A 44 -14.48 35.14 -32.09
C VAL A 44 -15.80 35.44 -32.79
N PRO A 45 -16.12 36.73 -33.09
CA PRO A 45 -17.22 37.08 -33.95
C PRO A 45 -17.07 36.46 -35.35
N LEU A 46 -18.14 35.88 -35.91
CA LEU A 46 -18.09 35.14 -37.19
C LEU A 46 -17.57 36.03 -38.36
N ASN A 47 -17.92 37.29 -38.38
CA ASN A 47 -17.48 38.26 -39.41
C ASN A 47 -15.97 38.51 -39.38
N LEU A 48 -15.32 38.31 -38.22
CA LEU A 48 -13.89 38.49 -38.04
C LEU A 48 -13.09 37.21 -38.29
N TRP A 49 -13.72 36.07 -38.55
CA TRP A 49 -12.99 34.82 -38.79
C TRP A 49 -12.55 34.65 -40.24
N ASN A 50 -11.29 34.29 -40.45
CA ASN A 50 -10.76 33.86 -41.73
C ASN A 50 -10.63 32.34 -41.78
N ALA A 51 -11.58 31.67 -42.43
CA ALA A 51 -11.61 30.22 -42.53
C ALA A 51 -10.41 29.62 -43.29
N ALA A 52 -9.90 30.34 -44.30
CA ALA A 52 -8.77 29.86 -45.10
C ALA A 52 -7.44 29.91 -44.32
N LYS A 53 -7.24 30.93 -43.46
CA LYS A 53 -6.03 31.07 -42.64
C LYS A 53 -6.18 30.48 -41.23
N GLY A 54 -7.36 30.11 -40.82
CA GLY A 54 -7.62 29.61 -39.45
C GLY A 54 -7.32 30.64 -38.34
N CYS A 55 -7.53 31.92 -38.58
CA CYS A 55 -7.22 33.01 -37.64
C CYS A 55 -8.22 34.15 -37.74
N SER A 56 -8.19 35.11 -36.80
CA SER A 56 -9.00 36.32 -36.86
C SER A 56 -8.42 37.36 -37.85
N LYS A 57 -9.30 38.06 -38.59
CA LYS A 57 -8.97 39.19 -39.47
C LYS A 57 -8.88 40.51 -38.70
N GLY A 58 -9.40 40.57 -37.46
CA GLY A 58 -9.44 41.79 -36.67
C GLY A 58 -8.04 42.28 -36.30
N ARG A 59 -7.95 43.64 -36.10
CA ARG A 59 -6.72 44.29 -35.63
C ARG A 59 -6.85 44.75 -34.16
N ASP A 60 -7.97 44.52 -33.58
CA ASP A 60 -8.26 44.82 -32.17
C ASP A 60 -7.41 43.90 -31.25
N ARG A 61 -7.25 44.36 -30.00
CA ARG A 61 -6.44 43.70 -28.99
C ARG A 61 -6.85 42.22 -28.78
N ALA A 62 -8.16 41.94 -28.84
CA ALA A 62 -8.69 40.60 -28.66
C ALA A 62 -8.32 39.66 -29.83
N SER A 63 -8.44 40.12 -31.07
CA SER A 63 -8.02 39.40 -32.28
C SER A 63 -6.53 39.13 -32.32
N VAL A 64 -5.70 40.11 -31.95
CA VAL A 64 -4.24 39.94 -31.86
C VAL A 64 -3.89 38.91 -30.81
N ALA A 65 -4.48 38.95 -29.63
CA ALA A 65 -4.25 37.99 -28.57
C ALA A 65 -4.72 36.57 -28.96
N LEU A 66 -5.87 36.45 -29.64
CA LEU A 66 -6.34 35.18 -30.16
C LEU A 66 -5.36 34.58 -31.17
N ASN A 67 -4.88 35.37 -32.13
CA ASN A 67 -3.94 34.91 -33.16
C ASN A 67 -2.60 34.53 -32.57
N ALA A 68 -2.08 35.24 -31.57
CA ALA A 68 -0.87 34.84 -30.84
C ALA A 68 -1.06 33.49 -30.12
N TYR A 69 -2.21 33.29 -29.49
CA TYR A 69 -2.53 32.02 -28.82
C TYR A 69 -2.67 30.85 -29.78
N ILE A 70 -3.29 31.07 -30.96
CA ILE A 70 -3.36 30.08 -32.04
C ILE A 70 -1.95 29.68 -32.51
N ALA A 71 -1.05 30.65 -32.73
CA ALA A 71 0.33 30.40 -33.13
C ALA A 71 1.11 29.62 -32.06
N GLU A 72 0.92 29.94 -30.78
CA GLU A 72 1.51 29.21 -29.66
C GLU A 72 1.02 27.75 -29.62
N LEU A 73 -0.27 27.49 -29.75
CA LEU A 73 -0.82 26.14 -29.78
C LEU A 73 -0.31 25.34 -30.97
N HIS A 74 -0.19 25.98 -32.13
CA HIS A 74 0.38 25.34 -33.33
C HIS A 74 1.82 24.90 -33.10
N ALA A 75 2.67 25.79 -32.57
CA ALA A 75 4.06 25.50 -32.25
C ALA A 75 4.19 24.37 -31.20
N ARG A 76 3.40 24.45 -30.15
CA ARG A 76 3.36 23.42 -29.10
C ARG A 76 2.95 22.05 -29.64
N ALA A 77 1.98 21.99 -30.57
CA ALA A 77 1.56 20.72 -31.18
C ALA A 77 2.67 20.09 -32.03
N LEU A 78 3.42 20.90 -32.76
CA LEU A 78 4.58 20.44 -33.53
C LEU A 78 5.70 19.91 -32.62
N GLU A 79 5.96 20.59 -31.52
CA GLU A 79 6.94 20.18 -30.51
C GLU A 79 6.55 18.82 -29.90
N LYS A 80 5.29 18.68 -29.45
CA LYS A 80 4.79 17.43 -28.87
C LYS A 80 4.76 16.27 -29.87
N HIS A 81 4.51 16.55 -31.14
CA HIS A 81 4.65 15.54 -32.19
C HIS A 81 6.10 15.08 -32.34
N LYS A 82 7.09 16.01 -32.37
CA LYS A 82 8.51 15.66 -32.42
C LYS A 82 8.95 14.81 -31.22
N GLU A 83 8.52 15.16 -30.02
CA GLU A 83 8.78 14.38 -28.81
C GLU A 83 8.27 12.94 -28.95
N LEU A 84 7.02 12.75 -29.40
CA LEU A 84 6.42 11.43 -29.61
C LEU A 84 7.14 10.59 -30.68
N VAL A 85 7.63 11.23 -31.74
CA VAL A 85 8.45 10.56 -32.75
C VAL A 85 9.76 10.06 -32.17
N LEU A 86 10.43 10.87 -31.35
CA LEU A 86 11.67 10.48 -30.64
C LEU A 86 11.45 9.36 -29.63
N GLU A 87 10.31 9.38 -28.95
CA GLU A 87 9.90 8.33 -27.98
C GLU A 87 9.49 7.01 -28.67
N GLN A 88 9.41 6.98 -30.01
CA GLN A 88 8.88 5.84 -30.79
C GLN A 88 7.46 5.41 -30.35
N ALA A 89 6.68 6.33 -29.80
CA ALA A 89 5.33 6.09 -29.34
C ALA A 89 4.33 5.93 -30.48
N LEU A 90 3.20 5.25 -30.24
CA LEU A 90 2.09 5.23 -31.19
C LEU A 90 1.45 6.62 -31.27
N ILE A 91 1.67 7.32 -32.38
CA ILE A 91 1.21 8.71 -32.55
C ILE A 91 -0.25 8.71 -33.01
N THR A 92 -1.14 9.25 -32.18
CA THR A 92 -2.57 9.45 -32.50
C THR A 92 -2.95 10.92 -32.29
N PRO A 93 -3.94 11.46 -33.03
CA PRO A 93 -4.44 12.83 -32.84
C PRO A 93 -4.83 13.12 -31.41
N LYS A 94 -5.52 12.20 -30.78
CA LYS A 94 -5.97 12.26 -29.38
C LYS A 94 -4.80 12.39 -28.42
N LEU A 95 -3.71 11.66 -28.63
CA LEU A 95 -2.52 11.71 -27.75
C LEU A 95 -1.82 13.08 -27.87
N ILE A 96 -1.70 13.62 -29.08
CA ILE A 96 -1.08 14.94 -29.27
C ILE A 96 -1.94 16.03 -28.61
N LEU A 97 -3.26 16.06 -28.89
CA LEU A 97 -4.17 17.02 -28.24
C LEU A 97 -4.10 16.93 -26.72
N LYS A 98 -4.04 15.72 -26.18
CA LYS A 98 -3.89 15.45 -24.76
C LYS A 98 -2.60 16.06 -24.20
N ARG A 99 -1.45 15.92 -24.90
CA ARG A 99 -0.16 16.51 -24.49
C ARG A 99 -0.12 18.04 -24.67
N VAL A 100 -0.72 18.57 -25.73
CA VAL A 100 -0.79 20.03 -26.00
C VAL A 100 -1.56 20.76 -24.93
N PHE A 101 -2.71 20.23 -24.50
CA PHE A 101 -3.58 20.86 -23.53
C PHE A 101 -3.32 20.42 -22.08
N GLY A 102 -2.27 19.62 -21.86
CA GLY A 102 -1.96 19.11 -20.52
C GLY A 102 -3.05 18.21 -19.94
N LYS A 103 -3.99 17.73 -20.77
CA LYS A 103 -5.02 16.77 -20.37
C LYS A 103 -4.47 15.34 -20.22
N ASP A 104 -3.14 15.19 -20.18
CA ASP A 104 -2.45 13.92 -19.96
C ASP A 104 -2.52 13.44 -18.52
N THR A 105 -3.13 14.26 -17.68
CA THR A 105 -3.48 13.84 -16.37
C THR A 105 -4.95 14.21 -16.12
N GLU A 106 -5.88 13.26 -16.16
CA GLU A 106 -6.88 13.29 -15.11
C GLU A 106 -6.07 13.66 -13.87
N MET A 107 -6.36 14.80 -13.25
CA MET A 107 -5.61 15.25 -12.07
C MET A 107 -5.82 14.21 -10.99
N ARG A 108 -4.97 13.17 -11.00
CA ARG A 108 -5.04 12.08 -10.04
C ARG A 108 -4.70 12.65 -8.68
N THR A 109 -5.68 12.65 -7.82
CA THR A 109 -5.51 13.10 -6.45
C THR A 109 -4.91 11.99 -5.59
N LEU A 110 -4.21 12.37 -4.54
CA LEU A 110 -3.53 11.45 -3.64
C LEU A 110 -4.51 10.49 -2.95
N LEU A 111 -5.51 11.05 -2.25
CA LEU A 111 -6.47 10.23 -1.50
C LEU A 111 -7.36 9.40 -2.44
N GLY A 112 -7.78 9.97 -3.58
CA GLY A 112 -8.53 9.27 -4.62
C GLY A 112 -7.77 8.04 -5.10
N THR A 113 -6.52 8.21 -5.52
CA THR A 113 -5.66 7.12 -5.98
C THR A 113 -5.37 6.08 -4.90
N MET A 114 -5.13 6.53 -3.65
CA MET A 114 -4.91 5.60 -2.54
C MET A 114 -6.16 4.76 -2.25
N ARG A 115 -7.36 5.34 -2.32
CA ARG A 115 -8.63 4.61 -2.15
C ARG A 115 -8.86 3.59 -3.27
N GLU A 116 -8.57 3.96 -4.53
CA GLU A 116 -8.62 3.02 -5.66
C GLU A 116 -7.66 1.85 -5.45
N GLY A 117 -6.39 2.12 -5.14
CA GLY A 117 -5.41 1.08 -4.87
C GLY A 117 -5.74 0.20 -3.65
N ILE A 118 -6.43 0.74 -2.64
CA ILE A 118 -6.93 -0.06 -1.50
C ILE A 118 -8.06 -0.98 -1.96
N LYS A 119 -8.99 -0.52 -2.81
CA LYS A 119 -10.04 -1.38 -3.37
C LYS A 119 -9.44 -2.55 -4.17
N GLU A 120 -8.41 -2.29 -4.99
CA GLU A 120 -7.67 -3.35 -5.69
C GLU A 120 -7.04 -4.34 -4.70
N MET A 121 -6.43 -3.86 -3.60
CA MET A 121 -5.90 -4.74 -2.56
C MET A 121 -6.99 -5.56 -1.87
N GLU A 122 -8.19 -5.02 -1.72
CA GLU A 122 -9.36 -5.72 -1.14
C GLU A 122 -9.84 -6.85 -2.03
N THR A 123 -9.84 -6.69 -3.35
CA THR A 123 -10.17 -7.79 -4.28
C THR A 123 -9.16 -8.94 -4.23
N LEU A 124 -7.92 -8.63 -3.84
CA LEU A 124 -6.83 -9.61 -3.68
C LEU A 124 -6.63 -10.03 -2.21
N ALA A 125 -7.61 -9.72 -1.35
CA ALA A 125 -7.54 -10.11 0.07
C ALA A 125 -7.55 -11.64 0.23
N GLY A 126 -6.61 -12.16 1.00
CA GLY A 126 -6.42 -13.60 1.17
C GLY A 126 -5.58 -14.26 0.06
N ILE A 127 -5.32 -13.59 -1.07
CA ILE A 127 -4.44 -14.05 -2.15
C ILE A 127 -3.07 -13.38 -2.02
N ASP A 128 -2.99 -12.07 -2.22
CA ASP A 128 -1.74 -11.30 -2.19
C ASP A 128 -1.60 -10.41 -0.95
N TYR A 129 -2.72 -9.99 -0.38
CA TYR A 129 -2.77 -9.07 0.75
C TYR A 129 -3.51 -9.66 1.94
N SER A 130 -2.89 -9.56 3.13
CA SER A 130 -3.60 -9.88 4.37
C SER A 130 -4.55 -8.73 4.76
N PRO A 131 -5.70 -9.01 5.42
CA PRO A 131 -6.61 -7.97 5.93
C PRO A 131 -5.92 -6.93 6.82
N VAL A 132 -4.93 -7.37 7.61
CA VAL A 132 -4.13 -6.48 8.48
C VAL A 132 -3.30 -5.50 7.64
N THR A 133 -2.76 -5.95 6.51
CA THR A 133 -2.01 -5.08 5.58
C THR A 133 -2.94 -4.04 4.97
N ILE A 134 -4.10 -4.44 4.47
CA ILE A 134 -5.11 -3.54 3.89
C ILE A 134 -5.54 -2.48 4.92
N ASN A 135 -5.83 -2.91 6.15
CA ASN A 135 -6.23 -2.00 7.22
C ASN A 135 -5.14 -0.96 7.57
N ARG A 136 -3.86 -1.33 7.43
CA ARG A 136 -2.75 -0.37 7.58
C ARG A 136 -2.81 0.74 6.54
N TYR A 137 -3.05 0.42 5.26
CA TYR A 137 -3.22 1.42 4.20
C TYR A 137 -4.43 2.32 4.46
N LYS A 138 -5.56 1.77 4.89
CA LYS A 138 -6.76 2.54 5.29
C LYS A 138 -6.44 3.54 6.41
N ASN A 139 -5.65 3.13 7.40
CA ASN A 139 -5.24 4.00 8.50
C ASN A 139 -4.34 5.14 8.01
N VAL A 140 -3.44 4.90 7.05
CA VAL A 140 -2.62 5.96 6.45
C VAL A 140 -3.50 6.97 5.72
N VAL A 141 -4.46 6.52 4.91
CA VAL A 141 -5.44 7.40 4.23
C VAL A 141 -6.20 8.25 5.24
N LYS A 142 -6.70 7.66 6.34
CA LYS A 142 -7.39 8.42 7.40
C LYS A 142 -6.52 9.52 8.01
N LYS A 143 -5.23 9.26 8.24
CA LYS A 143 -4.30 10.26 8.80
C LYS A 143 -3.98 11.37 7.79
N LEU A 144 -3.77 11.04 6.52
CA LEU A 144 -3.59 12.02 5.45
C LEU A 144 -4.85 12.87 5.26
N GLN A 145 -6.04 12.26 5.33
CA GLN A 145 -7.32 12.95 5.20
C GLN A 145 -7.56 13.99 6.31
N LEU A 146 -6.95 13.81 7.48
CA LEU A 146 -6.99 14.79 8.58
C LEU A 146 -5.97 15.91 8.37
N LEU A 147 -4.77 15.60 7.86
CA LEU A 147 -3.71 16.59 7.69
C LEU A 147 -3.91 17.47 6.46
N ILE A 148 -4.35 16.92 5.32
CA ILE A 148 -4.42 17.66 4.05
C ILE A 148 -5.25 18.95 4.15
N PRO A 149 -6.45 18.96 4.76
CA PRO A 149 -7.23 20.17 4.90
C PRO A 149 -6.53 21.26 5.72
N SER A 150 -5.86 20.89 6.80
CA SER A 150 -5.14 21.85 7.65
C SER A 150 -3.87 22.41 6.99
N TYR A 151 -3.20 21.62 6.15
CA TYR A 151 -1.95 22.01 5.49
C TYR A 151 -2.16 22.74 4.17
N TYR A 152 -3.11 22.28 3.34
CA TYR A 152 -3.36 22.81 2.00
C TYR A 152 -4.67 23.61 1.86
N GLY A 153 -5.55 23.60 2.85
CA GLY A 153 -6.89 24.21 2.76
C GLY A 153 -7.81 23.52 1.73
N LYS A 154 -7.55 22.26 1.39
CA LYS A 154 -8.27 21.47 0.39
C LYS A 154 -8.64 20.11 0.96
N GLU A 155 -9.65 19.44 0.41
CA GLU A 155 -10.03 18.08 0.82
C GLU A 155 -9.08 17.00 0.31
N ASP A 156 -8.45 17.23 -0.85
CA ASP A 156 -7.47 16.33 -1.46
C ASP A 156 -6.46 17.14 -2.28
N VAL A 157 -5.32 16.52 -2.61
CA VAL A 157 -4.23 17.17 -3.35
C VAL A 157 -3.80 16.31 -4.53
N THR A 158 -3.31 16.96 -5.58
CA THR A 158 -2.71 16.25 -6.73
C THR A 158 -1.29 15.80 -6.40
N PHE A 159 -0.78 14.80 -7.13
CA PHE A 159 0.61 14.35 -6.95
C PHE A 159 1.64 15.45 -7.27
N HIS A 160 1.29 16.42 -8.12
CA HIS A 160 2.17 17.55 -8.42
C HIS A 160 2.36 18.53 -7.25
N GLU A 161 1.38 18.60 -6.34
CA GLU A 161 1.42 19.47 -5.15
C GLU A 161 2.19 18.84 -3.99
N LEU A 162 2.57 17.56 -4.08
CA LEU A 162 3.32 16.89 -3.01
C LEU A 162 4.78 17.35 -3.02
N THR A 163 5.20 17.96 -1.91
CA THR A 163 6.56 18.47 -1.71
C THR A 163 7.27 17.71 -0.57
N PRO A 164 8.61 17.80 -0.48
CA PRO A 164 9.36 17.25 0.66
C PRO A 164 8.92 17.86 2.00
N GLU A 165 8.50 19.13 2.01
CA GLU A 165 7.98 19.82 3.19
C GLU A 165 6.68 19.17 3.69
N PHE A 166 5.79 18.76 2.78
CA PHE A 166 4.58 18.02 3.16
C PHE A 166 4.90 16.65 3.77
N ILE A 167 5.93 15.95 3.26
CA ILE A 167 6.37 14.68 3.87
C ILE A 167 6.86 14.91 5.31
N ARG A 168 7.60 15.99 5.55
CA ARG A 168 8.05 16.37 6.90
C ARG A 168 6.87 16.77 7.79
N ALA A 169 5.92 17.55 7.28
CA ALA A 169 4.72 17.93 8.01
C ALA A 169 3.89 16.70 8.41
N PHE A 170 3.76 15.71 7.53
CA PHE A 170 3.09 14.46 7.84
C PHE A 170 3.83 13.65 8.92
N ASP A 171 5.18 13.60 8.88
CA ASP A 171 5.97 12.96 9.91
C ASP A 171 5.78 13.63 11.29
N ILE A 172 5.81 14.97 11.32
CA ILE A 172 5.57 15.76 12.55
C ILE A 172 4.16 15.48 13.08
N TYR A 173 3.13 15.57 12.24
CA TYR A 173 1.74 15.26 12.59
C TYR A 173 1.59 13.88 13.21
N LEU A 174 2.23 12.86 12.61
CA LEU A 174 2.18 11.49 13.13
C LEU A 174 2.84 11.35 14.50
N LYS A 175 3.87 12.15 14.80
CA LYS A 175 4.56 12.18 16.11
C LYS A 175 3.76 12.94 17.16
N THR A 176 3.31 14.13 16.83
CA THR A 176 2.73 15.08 17.81
C THR A 176 1.25 14.86 18.03
N GLU A 177 0.44 14.96 16.97
CA GLU A 177 -1.01 14.87 17.09
C GLU A 177 -1.54 13.43 17.09
N ALA A 178 -0.92 12.56 16.27
CA ALA A 178 -1.33 11.15 16.24
C ALA A 178 -0.67 10.29 17.33
N GLY A 179 0.35 10.79 18.02
CA GLY A 179 1.02 10.13 19.15
C GLY A 179 1.63 8.77 18.81
N LEU A 180 2.12 8.59 17.57
CA LEU A 180 2.62 7.29 17.12
C LEU A 180 4.12 7.14 17.42
N CYS A 181 4.53 5.91 17.78
CA CYS A 181 5.94 5.58 17.94
C CYS A 181 6.65 5.51 16.57
N ARG A 182 7.98 5.79 16.57
CA ARG A 182 8.83 5.90 15.38
C ARG A 182 8.69 4.73 14.41
N ASN A 183 8.71 3.50 14.90
CA ASN A 183 8.58 2.30 14.07
C ASN A 183 7.22 2.20 13.37
N THR A 184 6.15 2.70 13.99
CA THR A 184 4.81 2.78 13.37
C THR A 184 4.79 3.86 12.29
N ILE A 185 5.39 5.02 12.56
CA ILE A 185 5.51 6.12 11.59
C ILE A 185 6.24 5.64 10.34
N VAL A 186 7.39 4.99 10.50
CA VAL A 186 8.15 4.44 9.35
C VAL A 186 7.30 3.47 8.53
N ARG A 187 6.47 2.63 9.17
CA ARG A 187 5.54 1.74 8.46
C ARG A 187 4.50 2.53 7.66
N TYR A 188 3.96 3.62 8.21
CA TYR A 188 3.01 4.50 7.54
C TYR A 188 3.66 5.23 6.36
N MET A 189 4.87 5.76 6.56
CA MET A 189 5.65 6.42 5.51
C MET A 189 6.00 5.45 4.36
N LYS A 190 6.34 4.19 4.66
CA LYS A 190 6.55 3.15 3.63
C LYS A 190 5.26 2.88 2.81
N CYS A 191 4.09 2.88 3.46
CA CYS A 191 2.81 2.76 2.76
C CYS A 191 2.54 3.96 1.85
N PHE A 192 2.77 5.17 2.32
CA PHE A 192 2.62 6.40 1.53
C PHE A 192 3.60 6.42 0.35
N LYS A 193 4.88 6.12 0.60
CA LYS A 193 5.94 6.06 -0.43
C LYS A 193 5.61 5.09 -1.58
N LYS A 194 4.88 4.01 -1.33
CA LYS A 194 4.44 3.09 -2.39
C LYS A 194 3.61 3.83 -3.45
N PHE A 195 2.68 4.70 -3.05
CA PHE A 195 1.83 5.44 -3.98
C PHE A 195 2.58 6.57 -4.69
N THR A 196 3.49 7.26 -4.01
CA THR A 196 4.33 8.27 -4.67
C THR A 196 5.30 7.63 -5.68
N ASN A 197 5.87 6.47 -5.38
CA ASN A 197 6.69 5.73 -6.33
C ASN A 197 5.87 5.26 -7.56
N MET A 198 4.62 4.81 -7.34
CA MET A 198 3.72 4.47 -8.43
C MET A 198 3.39 5.71 -9.29
N ALA A 199 3.15 6.87 -8.66
CA ALA A 199 2.88 8.13 -9.35
C ALA A 199 4.09 8.61 -10.17
N LEU A 200 5.32 8.41 -9.66
CA LEU A 200 6.56 8.66 -10.41
C LEU A 200 6.68 7.73 -11.62
N ALA A 201 6.46 6.42 -11.44
CA ALA A 201 6.53 5.44 -12.52
C ALA A 201 5.48 5.66 -13.62
N LYS A 202 4.33 6.25 -13.26
CA LYS A 202 3.25 6.63 -14.20
C LYS A 202 3.36 8.08 -14.69
N GLU A 203 4.45 8.77 -14.37
CA GLU A 203 4.70 10.17 -14.74
C GLU A 203 3.65 11.18 -14.25
N TRP A 204 2.90 10.83 -13.20
CA TRP A 204 1.92 11.74 -12.57
C TRP A 204 2.60 12.80 -11.70
N MET A 205 3.87 12.64 -11.41
CA MET A 205 4.74 13.61 -10.75
C MET A 205 6.17 13.52 -11.29
N ARG A 206 6.89 14.65 -11.26
CA ARG A 206 8.26 14.73 -11.81
C ARG A 206 9.36 14.54 -10.76
N LYS A 207 9.10 14.90 -9.52
CA LYS A 207 10.07 14.87 -8.43
C LYS A 207 9.60 13.95 -7.31
N ASN A 208 10.53 13.21 -6.73
CA ASN A 208 10.22 12.34 -5.58
C ASN A 208 10.09 13.20 -4.30
N PRO A 209 8.92 13.28 -3.66
CA PRO A 209 8.74 14.08 -2.44
C PRO A 209 9.46 13.47 -1.23
N PHE A 210 9.85 12.18 -1.31
CA PHE A 210 10.64 11.51 -0.28
C PHE A 210 12.17 11.68 -0.45
N TYR A 211 12.61 12.52 -1.41
CA TYR A 211 14.03 12.78 -1.57
C TYR A 211 14.61 13.41 -0.30
N GLY A 212 15.70 12.83 0.21
CA GLY A 212 16.32 13.28 1.47
C GLY A 212 15.58 12.87 2.76
N TYR A 213 14.39 12.22 2.70
CA TYR A 213 13.70 11.73 3.88
C TYR A 213 14.23 10.34 4.30
N LYS A 214 14.87 10.29 5.48
CA LYS A 214 15.42 9.05 6.04
C LYS A 214 14.36 8.30 6.85
N MET A 215 14.17 7.01 6.56
CA MET A 215 13.24 6.10 7.25
C MET A 215 14.00 5.21 8.23
N GLU A 216 14.51 5.82 9.30
CA GLU A 216 15.24 5.10 10.34
C GLU A 216 14.27 4.48 11.34
N GLN A 217 14.46 3.20 11.65
CA GLN A 217 13.71 2.48 12.67
C GLN A 217 14.54 2.41 13.96
N ASP A 218 13.85 2.54 15.10
CA ASP A 218 14.49 2.27 16.37
C ASP A 218 14.76 0.77 16.51
N GLU A 219 15.94 0.41 16.95
CA GLU A 219 16.24 -0.94 17.35
C GLU A 219 15.41 -1.29 18.59
N THR A 220 14.89 -2.49 18.59
CA THR A 220 14.11 -3.01 19.73
C THR A 220 14.78 -4.28 20.21
N ASP A 221 15.23 -4.27 21.47
CA ASP A 221 15.74 -5.47 22.10
C ASP A 221 14.57 -6.45 22.31
N PRO A 222 14.66 -7.65 21.74
CA PRO A 222 13.60 -8.63 21.89
C PRO A 222 13.55 -9.17 23.32
N VAL A 223 12.42 -9.04 23.96
CA VAL A 223 12.19 -9.65 25.29
C VAL A 223 12.13 -11.17 25.11
N PHE A 224 12.86 -11.90 25.94
CA PHE A 224 12.86 -13.36 26.02
C PHE A 224 12.97 -13.81 27.48
N LEU A 225 12.60 -15.07 27.76
CA LEU A 225 12.78 -15.68 29.06
C LEU A 225 14.17 -16.32 29.17
N THR A 226 14.81 -16.14 30.32
CA THR A 226 15.99 -16.94 30.68
C THR A 226 15.57 -18.39 30.95
N TYR A 227 16.52 -19.31 31.03
CA TYR A 227 16.23 -20.71 31.33
C TYR A 227 15.50 -20.87 32.67
N ASP A 228 15.95 -20.16 33.73
CA ASP A 228 15.34 -20.23 35.06
C ASP A 228 13.94 -19.67 35.09
N GLU A 229 13.69 -18.56 34.39
CA GLU A 229 12.34 -17.98 34.23
C GLU A 229 11.42 -18.96 33.49
N LEU A 230 11.89 -19.61 32.42
CA LEU A 230 11.12 -20.61 31.69
C LEU A 230 10.81 -21.83 32.58
N GLN A 231 11.80 -22.31 33.32
CA GLN A 231 11.60 -23.42 34.29
C GLN A 231 10.58 -23.03 35.38
N THR A 232 10.61 -21.80 35.86
CA THR A 232 9.64 -21.30 36.82
C THR A 232 8.21 -21.34 36.27
N VAL A 233 8.03 -20.87 35.02
CA VAL A 233 6.73 -20.94 34.33
C VAL A 233 6.26 -22.38 34.16
N MET A 234 7.17 -23.28 33.74
CA MET A 234 6.87 -24.70 33.51
C MET A 234 6.43 -25.43 34.81
N LYS A 235 7.12 -25.21 35.92
CA LYS A 235 6.89 -25.87 37.19
C LYS A 235 5.70 -25.31 37.94
N LYS A 236 5.22 -24.08 37.59
CA LYS A 236 4.10 -23.45 38.29
C LYS A 236 2.82 -24.22 38.05
N LYS A 237 2.21 -24.67 39.11
CA LYS A 237 0.87 -25.28 39.10
C LYS A 237 -0.21 -24.21 39.24
N PHE A 238 -1.18 -24.23 38.36
CA PHE A 238 -2.32 -23.33 38.38
C PHE A 238 -3.59 -24.10 38.73
N THR A 239 -4.34 -23.64 39.70
CA THR A 239 -5.68 -24.17 40.03
C THR A 239 -6.74 -23.71 39.02
N ILE A 240 -6.45 -22.66 38.29
CA ILE A 240 -7.34 -22.05 37.30
C ILE A 240 -7.06 -22.69 35.91
N PRO A 241 -7.99 -23.49 35.35
CA PRO A 241 -7.73 -24.25 34.11
C PRO A 241 -7.29 -23.40 32.90
N ARG A 242 -7.85 -22.17 32.80
CA ARG A 242 -7.47 -21.26 31.68
C ARG A 242 -6.00 -20.84 31.73
N LEU A 243 -5.43 -20.64 32.93
CA LEU A 243 -4.02 -20.25 33.08
C LEU A 243 -3.10 -21.43 32.80
N GLU A 244 -3.49 -22.62 33.24
CA GLU A 244 -2.73 -23.85 32.91
C GLU A 244 -2.67 -24.08 31.42
N LEU A 245 -3.79 -23.96 30.71
CA LEU A 245 -3.87 -24.09 29.27
C LEU A 245 -2.97 -23.06 28.56
N VAL A 246 -3.03 -21.79 28.95
CA VAL A 246 -2.24 -20.71 28.36
C VAL A 246 -0.75 -20.92 28.62
N ARG A 247 -0.36 -21.35 29.83
CA ARG A 247 1.01 -21.74 30.15
C ARG A 247 1.50 -22.83 29.23
N ASP A 248 0.75 -23.91 29.07
CA ASP A 248 1.16 -25.07 28.26
C ASP A 248 1.31 -24.69 26.79
N VAL A 249 0.37 -23.92 26.22
CA VAL A 249 0.49 -23.42 24.85
C VAL A 249 1.71 -22.49 24.69
N PHE A 250 1.99 -21.65 25.67
CA PHE A 250 3.15 -20.77 25.67
C PHE A 250 4.47 -21.56 25.75
N VAL A 251 4.55 -22.53 26.66
CA VAL A 251 5.70 -23.42 26.79
C VAL A 251 5.91 -24.21 25.51
N PHE A 252 4.86 -24.77 24.92
CA PHE A 252 4.93 -25.43 23.61
C PHE A 252 5.55 -24.51 22.55
N ALA A 253 5.12 -23.27 22.49
CA ALA A 253 5.68 -22.27 21.56
C ALA A 253 7.16 -21.92 21.88
N CYS A 254 7.56 -21.96 23.16
CA CYS A 254 8.96 -21.77 23.56
C CYS A 254 9.88 -22.90 23.07
N PHE A 255 9.39 -24.13 22.99
CA PHE A 255 10.19 -25.29 22.55
C PHE A 255 10.09 -25.56 21.04
N THR A 256 9.12 -24.97 20.33
CA THR A 256 8.94 -25.18 18.89
C THR A 256 9.27 -23.96 18.04
N GLY A 257 9.34 -22.79 18.65
CA GLY A 257 9.57 -21.51 17.93
C GLY A 257 8.44 -21.14 16.98
N LEU A 258 7.30 -21.82 17.01
CA LEU A 258 6.14 -21.53 16.15
C LEU A 258 5.54 -20.18 16.51
N ALA A 259 5.05 -19.44 15.52
CA ALA A 259 4.28 -18.23 15.75
C ALA A 259 2.88 -18.60 16.28
N PHE A 260 2.22 -17.68 16.98
CA PHE A 260 0.88 -17.89 17.51
C PHE A 260 -0.11 -18.45 16.48
N SER A 261 -0.14 -17.88 15.25
CA SER A 261 -1.01 -18.35 14.17
C SER A 261 -0.73 -19.79 13.78
N ASP A 262 0.55 -20.19 13.80
CA ASP A 262 1.01 -21.51 13.37
C ASP A 262 0.68 -22.55 14.45
N VAL A 263 0.79 -22.17 15.74
CA VAL A 263 0.33 -23.01 16.88
C VAL A 263 -1.19 -23.18 16.85
N ALA A 264 -1.94 -22.09 16.64
CA ALA A 264 -3.40 -22.11 16.64
C ALA A 264 -3.99 -22.95 15.48
N SER A 265 -3.27 -23.08 14.37
CA SER A 265 -3.67 -23.84 13.19
C SER A 265 -2.95 -25.20 13.08
N LEU A 266 -2.25 -25.63 14.16
CA LEU A 266 -1.56 -26.93 14.15
C LEU A 266 -2.60 -28.06 14.22
N ASN A 267 -2.56 -28.98 13.27
CA ASN A 267 -3.43 -30.13 13.17
C ASN A 267 -2.62 -31.45 13.16
N LYS A 268 -3.30 -32.59 13.21
CA LYS A 268 -2.65 -33.91 13.22
C LYS A 268 -1.85 -34.20 11.96
N GLU A 269 -2.23 -33.67 10.81
CA GLU A 269 -1.54 -33.85 9.54
C GLU A 269 -0.16 -33.16 9.52
N ASN A 270 0.06 -32.21 10.39
CA ASN A 270 1.33 -31.53 10.54
C ASN A 270 2.34 -32.32 11.41
N LEU A 271 1.89 -33.39 12.09
CA LEU A 271 2.74 -34.26 12.92
C LEU A 271 3.18 -35.45 12.08
N VAL A 272 4.47 -35.61 11.89
CA VAL A 272 5.07 -36.66 11.06
C VAL A 272 6.10 -37.38 11.89
N GLN A 273 6.11 -38.71 11.81
CA GLN A 273 7.15 -39.55 12.43
C GLN A 273 8.21 -39.90 11.40
N ASP A 274 9.47 -39.81 11.77
CA ASP A 274 10.58 -40.21 10.91
C ASP A 274 10.86 -41.70 10.98
N ASN A 275 11.84 -42.18 10.24
CA ASN A 275 12.23 -43.60 10.17
C ASN A 275 12.83 -44.08 11.49
N LEU A 276 13.24 -43.23 12.40
CA LEU A 276 13.80 -43.57 13.71
C LEU A 276 12.73 -43.58 14.80
N GLY A 277 11.49 -43.18 14.45
CA GLY A 277 10.39 -43.11 15.39
C GLY A 277 10.26 -41.75 16.07
N ASP A 278 11.08 -40.73 15.72
CA ASP A 278 11.02 -39.41 16.29
C ASP A 278 9.91 -38.60 15.65
N TRP A 279 9.21 -37.81 16.47
CA TRP A 279 8.13 -36.95 16.01
C TRP A 279 8.62 -35.58 15.58
N TRP A 280 8.07 -35.08 14.48
CA TRP A 280 8.39 -33.81 13.87
C TRP A 280 7.13 -33.03 13.55
N ILE A 281 7.20 -31.69 13.66
CA ILE A 281 6.20 -30.79 13.10
C ILE A 281 6.66 -30.40 11.70
N ARG A 282 5.86 -30.74 10.69
CA ARG A 282 6.06 -30.31 9.31
C ARG A 282 4.94 -29.34 8.91
N LYS A 283 5.21 -28.03 8.99
CA LYS A 283 4.19 -27.01 8.79
C LYS A 283 4.68 -25.80 7.99
N GLY A 284 3.88 -25.40 7.00
CA GLY A 284 4.03 -24.12 6.34
C GLY A 284 3.63 -22.97 7.27
N ARG A 285 4.27 -21.81 7.14
CA ARG A 285 3.90 -20.61 7.90
C ARG A 285 2.63 -20.02 7.34
N VAL A 286 1.58 -19.88 8.14
CA VAL A 286 0.30 -19.25 7.76
C VAL A 286 0.50 -17.87 7.12
N LYS A 287 1.44 -17.07 7.63
CA LYS A 287 1.76 -15.74 7.07
C LYS A 287 2.36 -15.78 5.65
N LEU A 288 2.87 -16.94 5.20
CA LEU A 288 3.55 -17.14 3.91
C LEU A 288 2.78 -18.09 2.98
N GLU A 289 1.63 -18.60 3.38
CA GLU A 289 0.81 -19.52 2.58
C GLU A 289 0.49 -18.94 1.19
N HIS A 290 0.30 -17.61 1.11
CA HIS A 290 0.08 -16.90 -0.16
C HIS A 290 1.33 -16.88 -1.08
N ARG A 291 2.51 -17.21 -0.55
CA ARG A 291 3.77 -17.17 -1.32
C ARG A 291 4.30 -18.56 -1.64
N ARG A 292 3.50 -19.56 -1.83
CA ARG A 292 3.77 -20.95 -2.28
C ARG A 292 5.25 -21.27 -2.64
N LYS A 293 6.20 -20.95 -1.77
CA LYS A 293 7.60 -21.36 -1.92
C LYS A 293 7.85 -22.57 -1.04
N ALA A 294 8.42 -23.61 -1.59
CA ALA A 294 8.83 -24.83 -0.86
C ALA A 294 9.72 -24.50 0.36
N SER A 295 10.45 -23.39 0.32
CA SER A 295 11.27 -22.87 1.43
C SER A 295 10.48 -22.32 2.63
N SER A 296 9.14 -22.31 2.59
CA SER A 296 8.29 -21.84 3.70
C SER A 296 7.88 -22.92 4.69
N ILE A 297 8.23 -24.19 4.43
CA ILE A 297 7.94 -25.30 5.33
C ILE A 297 9.00 -25.36 6.43
N SER A 298 8.56 -25.34 7.68
CA SER A 298 9.40 -25.57 8.86
C SER A 298 9.31 -27.04 9.27
N ASN A 299 10.45 -27.69 9.42
CA ASN A 299 10.57 -29.02 10.03
C ASN A 299 11.16 -28.81 11.42
N ILE A 300 10.41 -29.16 12.47
CA ILE A 300 10.77 -28.90 13.87
C ILE A 300 10.70 -30.22 14.62
N PRO A 301 11.81 -30.70 15.20
CA PRO A 301 11.78 -31.90 16.04
C PRO A 301 10.97 -31.66 17.32
N LEU A 302 10.16 -32.61 17.69
CA LEU A 302 9.38 -32.55 18.93
C LEU A 302 10.17 -33.16 20.08
N LEU A 303 10.66 -32.29 20.95
CA LEU A 303 11.31 -32.66 22.21
C LEU A 303 10.29 -33.25 23.21
N PRO A 304 10.73 -33.90 24.32
CA PRO A 304 9.82 -34.52 25.28
C PRO A 304 8.75 -33.60 25.86
N VAL A 305 9.10 -32.30 26.11
CA VAL A 305 8.14 -31.33 26.68
C VAL A 305 6.99 -31.03 25.74
N PRO A 306 7.19 -30.61 24.48
CA PRO A 306 6.09 -30.43 23.53
C PRO A 306 5.30 -31.72 23.27
N LEU A 307 5.93 -32.89 23.24
CA LEU A 307 5.21 -34.19 23.10
C LEU A 307 4.26 -34.44 24.25
N ALA A 308 4.70 -34.25 25.50
CA ALA A 308 3.86 -34.40 26.69
C ALA A 308 2.67 -33.42 26.67
N ILE A 309 2.86 -32.19 26.19
CA ILE A 309 1.78 -31.21 26.05
C ILE A 309 0.78 -31.66 24.98
N LEU A 310 1.23 -32.16 23.83
CA LEU A 310 0.33 -32.66 22.78
C LEU A 310 -0.49 -33.85 23.26
N GLU A 311 0.10 -34.79 23.98
CA GLU A 311 -0.60 -35.96 24.53
C GLU A 311 -1.64 -35.51 25.59
N LYS A 312 -1.29 -34.54 26.47
CA LYS A 312 -2.22 -33.97 27.45
C LYS A 312 -3.52 -33.42 26.85
N TYR A 313 -3.42 -32.78 25.66
CA TYR A 313 -4.55 -32.12 25.01
C TYR A 313 -5.18 -32.93 23.87
N LYS A 314 -4.73 -34.15 23.62
CA LYS A 314 -5.18 -35.02 22.53
C LYS A 314 -6.69 -35.24 22.51
N GLU A 315 -7.28 -35.43 23.70
CA GLU A 315 -8.71 -35.71 23.90
C GLU A 315 -9.48 -34.46 24.37
N HIS A 316 -8.86 -33.29 24.37
CA HIS A 316 -9.54 -32.09 24.81
C HIS A 316 -10.70 -31.74 23.87
N PRO A 317 -11.94 -31.45 24.40
CA PRO A 317 -13.15 -31.27 23.59
C PRO A 317 -12.99 -30.23 22.46
N THR A 318 -12.28 -29.15 22.74
CA THR A 318 -11.99 -28.11 21.71
C THR A 318 -11.11 -28.65 20.59
N CYS A 319 -10.13 -29.49 20.91
CA CYS A 319 -9.21 -30.07 19.92
C CYS A 319 -9.95 -31.06 19.01
N ILE A 320 -10.80 -31.90 19.59
CA ILE A 320 -11.64 -32.86 18.83
C ILE A 320 -12.57 -32.09 17.89
N LYS A 321 -13.30 -31.09 18.44
CA LYS A 321 -14.29 -30.32 17.67
C LYS A 321 -13.67 -29.51 16.51
N LYS A 322 -12.48 -28.94 16.69
CA LYS A 322 -11.80 -28.08 15.72
C LYS A 322 -10.76 -28.82 14.86
N GLY A 323 -10.43 -30.05 15.13
CA GLY A 323 -9.37 -30.79 14.47
C GLY A 323 -7.97 -30.23 14.73
N CYS A 324 -7.76 -29.48 15.83
CA CYS A 324 -6.47 -28.86 16.17
C CYS A 324 -5.74 -29.68 17.25
N CYS A 325 -4.40 -29.53 17.31
CA CYS A 325 -3.59 -30.22 18.32
C CYS A 325 -3.63 -29.58 19.69
N LEU A 326 -3.88 -28.27 19.77
CA LEU A 326 -3.89 -27.51 21.02
C LEU A 326 -5.11 -26.60 21.12
N PRO A 327 -5.71 -26.44 22.33
CA PRO A 327 -6.90 -25.63 22.52
C PRO A 327 -6.55 -24.12 22.65
N VAL A 328 -6.09 -23.52 21.57
CA VAL A 328 -5.59 -22.13 21.56
C VAL A 328 -6.75 -21.13 21.58
N MET A 329 -6.70 -20.17 22.51
CA MET A 329 -7.63 -19.04 22.58
C MET A 329 -7.21 -17.94 21.58
N CYS A 330 -8.03 -16.90 21.40
CA CYS A 330 -7.64 -15.74 20.59
C CYS A 330 -6.38 -15.05 21.18
N ASN A 331 -5.56 -14.44 20.31
CA ASN A 331 -4.27 -13.86 20.70
C ASN A 331 -4.38 -12.81 21.80
N GLN A 332 -5.46 -12.03 21.81
CA GLN A 332 -5.69 -11.01 22.83
C GLN A 332 -5.88 -11.63 24.21
N LYS A 333 -6.69 -12.68 24.33
CA LYS A 333 -6.89 -13.41 25.59
C LYS A 333 -5.62 -14.13 26.05
N MET A 334 -4.90 -14.78 25.10
CA MET A 334 -3.61 -15.39 25.42
C MET A 334 -2.63 -14.38 26.02
N ASN A 335 -2.46 -13.22 25.41
CA ASN A 335 -1.55 -12.19 25.92
C ASN A 335 -2.01 -11.59 27.25
N SER A 336 -3.33 -11.48 27.50
CA SER A 336 -3.85 -11.03 28.79
C SER A 336 -3.50 -12.02 29.91
N TYR A 337 -3.76 -13.31 29.69
CA TYR A 337 -3.46 -14.36 30.68
C TYR A 337 -1.94 -14.62 30.85
N LEU A 338 -1.13 -14.38 29.83
CA LEU A 338 0.32 -14.45 29.97
C LEU A 338 0.87 -13.37 30.93
N LYS A 339 0.21 -12.22 31.04
CA LYS A 339 0.57 -11.21 32.06
C LYS A 339 0.24 -11.70 33.45
N GLU A 340 -0.96 -12.32 33.66
CA GLU A 340 -1.30 -12.93 34.93
C GLU A 340 -0.29 -14.02 35.30
N ILE A 341 0.13 -14.86 34.36
CA ILE A 341 1.15 -15.90 34.58
C ILE A 341 2.51 -15.28 34.96
N ALA A 342 2.92 -14.18 34.30
CA ALA A 342 4.14 -13.46 34.67
C ALA A 342 4.09 -12.97 36.12
N ASP A 343 2.97 -12.38 36.54
CA ASP A 343 2.77 -11.91 37.91
C ASP A 343 2.85 -13.06 38.93
N PHE A 344 2.17 -14.19 38.65
CA PHE A 344 2.24 -15.39 39.51
C PHE A 344 3.63 -16.02 39.60
N CYS A 345 4.46 -15.80 38.58
CA CYS A 345 5.84 -16.29 38.53
C CYS A 345 6.88 -15.22 38.97
N SER A 346 6.43 -14.03 39.39
CA SER A 346 7.29 -12.89 39.76
C SER A 346 8.24 -12.46 38.63
N ILE A 347 7.81 -12.64 37.35
CA ILE A 347 8.55 -12.26 36.16
C ILE A 347 8.17 -10.82 35.76
N LYS A 348 9.09 -9.86 35.84
CA LYS A 348 8.86 -8.45 35.54
C LYS A 348 8.77 -8.14 34.03
N LYS A 349 8.95 -9.14 33.17
CA LYS A 349 8.88 -9.01 31.70
C LYS A 349 7.43 -9.07 31.21
N ASN A 350 7.09 -8.23 30.22
CA ASN A 350 5.76 -8.28 29.59
C ASN A 350 5.65 -9.49 28.68
N LEU A 351 5.12 -10.57 29.18
CA LEU A 351 4.95 -11.82 28.43
C LEU A 351 3.87 -11.68 27.37
N THR A 352 4.20 -12.08 26.17
CA THR A 352 3.29 -12.17 25.02
C THR A 352 3.56 -13.47 24.28
N THR A 353 2.64 -13.90 23.42
CA THR A 353 2.86 -15.08 22.57
C THR A 353 4.10 -14.93 21.67
N HIS A 354 4.54 -13.71 21.37
CA HIS A 354 5.75 -13.46 20.57
C HIS A 354 7.04 -13.69 21.37
N VAL A 355 7.01 -13.45 22.68
CA VAL A 355 8.13 -13.71 23.60
C VAL A 355 8.53 -15.19 23.57
N ALA A 356 7.57 -16.10 23.46
CA ALA A 356 7.87 -17.54 23.33
C ALA A 356 8.82 -17.84 22.15
N ARG A 357 8.59 -17.19 21.02
CA ARG A 357 9.45 -17.37 19.83
C ARG A 357 10.85 -16.79 20.01
N HIS A 358 10.97 -15.67 20.73
CA HIS A 358 12.28 -15.11 21.09
C HIS A 358 13.00 -16.02 22.07
N THR A 359 12.30 -16.57 23.06
CA THR A 359 12.83 -17.55 24.02
C THR A 359 13.35 -18.79 23.32
N PHE A 360 12.64 -19.32 22.32
CA PHE A 360 13.14 -20.42 21.51
C PHE A 360 14.48 -20.10 20.85
N GLY A 361 14.59 -18.92 20.25
CA GLY A 361 15.81 -18.49 19.54
C GLY A 361 17.02 -18.25 20.42
N THR A 362 16.81 -17.95 21.71
CA THR A 362 17.87 -17.57 22.65
C THR A 362 18.15 -18.63 23.72
N THR A 363 17.10 -19.29 24.26
CA THR A 363 17.22 -20.14 25.45
C THR A 363 17.05 -21.62 25.14
N CYS A 364 16.26 -21.97 24.13
CA CYS A 364 15.92 -23.38 23.82
C CYS A 364 16.65 -23.94 22.59
N ARG A 365 17.71 -23.28 22.15
CA ARG A 365 18.48 -23.67 20.96
C ARG A 365 19.47 -24.82 21.21
N TYR A 366 19.52 -25.31 22.47
CA TYR A 366 20.45 -26.36 22.92
C TYR A 366 19.69 -27.58 23.41
#